data_b62f7e0497ac99239dad220323598787
#
_entry.id   b62f7e0497ac99239dad220323598787
#
_cell.length_a   1.000
_cell.length_b   1.000
_cell.length_c   1.000
_cell.angle_alpha   90.00
_cell.angle_beta   90.00
_cell.angle_gamma   90.00
#
_symmetry.space_group_name_H-M   'P 1'
#
loop_
_entity.id
_entity.type
_entity.pdbx_description
1 polymer ?
#
loop_
_entity_poly.entity_id
_entity_poly.type
_entity_poly.pdbx_seq_one_letter_code
_entity_poly.pdbx_strand_id
1 'polypeptide(L)'
;NGEENYLCAVNMGCIVLADLYLLYFVKMADEKNYYEKQLIALEQQAKVQYEYYLTQTKKYDQTVQILHDVNKHIKAIEGLYGAEQGNTAGEYAAEIRELLKPLIPVQYTENPILNILLTDKESVMREKGISVTIKVDNVNLNFLAPIDITTIFGNLLDNAIEAAEKLEGEKYISIKIGSYHKMIAASIENNCGEVKWKNGFPVSAKGKGGGIGLLNVQSSVKKYDGNLILKSDGNKF
;
A
#
# COMPACT_ATOMS: atom_id res chain seq x y z
N ASN A 1 -0.77 38.51 -62.78
CA ASN A 1 0.08 37.48 -62.29
C ASN A 1 0.70 37.69 -60.90
N GLY A 2 0.79 38.92 -60.34
CA GLY A 2 1.25 39.09 -58.91
C GLY A 2 0.20 38.65 -57.89
N GLU A 3 -1.08 38.87 -58.21
CA GLU A 3 -2.20 38.45 -57.30
C GLU A 3 -2.37 36.93 -57.28
N GLU A 4 -2.15 36.24 -58.37
CA GLU A 4 -2.21 34.74 -58.37
C GLU A 4 -1.11 34.12 -57.56
N ASN A 5 0.11 34.67 -57.60
CA ASN A 5 1.22 34.19 -56.73
C ASN A 5 0.97 34.47 -55.26
N TYR A 6 0.35 35.60 -54.92
CA TYR A 6 -0.03 35.92 -53.56
C TYR A 6 -1.10 34.97 -53.02
N LEU A 7 -2.14 34.68 -53.80
CA LEU A 7 -3.22 33.77 -53.47
C LEU A 7 -2.68 32.33 -53.25
N CYS A 8 -1.74 31.91 -54.09
CA CYS A 8 -1.08 30.60 -53.99
C CYS A 8 -0.24 30.50 -52.71
N ALA A 9 0.49 31.55 -52.35
CA ALA A 9 1.28 31.60 -51.13
C ALA A 9 0.42 31.55 -49.84
N VAL A 10 -0.72 32.26 -49.84
CA VAL A 10 -1.69 32.23 -48.74
C VAL A 10 -2.31 30.85 -48.60
N ASN A 11 -2.72 30.21 -49.70
CA ASN A 11 -3.27 28.85 -49.66
C ASN A 11 -2.25 27.83 -49.15
N MET A 12 -0.99 27.90 -49.61
CA MET A 12 0.08 27.04 -49.07
C MET A 12 0.28 27.25 -47.58
N GLY A 13 0.27 28.50 -47.08
CA GLY A 13 0.34 28.83 -45.68
C GLY A 13 -0.81 28.23 -44.84
N CYS A 14 -2.03 28.30 -45.37
CA CYS A 14 -3.21 27.69 -44.73
C CYS A 14 -3.11 26.15 -44.64
N ILE A 15 -2.61 25.51 -45.72
CA ILE A 15 -2.42 24.04 -45.71
C ILE A 15 -1.38 23.63 -44.67
N VAL A 16 -0.23 24.30 -44.58
CA VAL A 16 0.81 24.02 -43.58
C VAL A 16 0.27 24.20 -42.18
N LEU A 17 -0.51 25.25 -41.90
CA LEU A 17 -1.13 25.46 -40.60
C LEU A 17 -2.16 24.37 -40.27
N ALA A 18 -2.95 23.91 -41.22
CA ALA A 18 -3.89 22.82 -41.05
C ALA A 18 -3.18 21.49 -40.74
N ASP A 19 -2.07 21.21 -41.44
CA ASP A 19 -1.25 20.00 -41.17
C ASP A 19 -0.60 20.04 -39.77
N LEU A 20 -0.08 21.19 -39.38
CA LEU A 20 0.48 21.35 -38.01
C LEU A 20 -0.61 21.18 -36.94
N TYR A 21 -1.81 21.69 -37.18
CA TYR A 21 -2.94 21.51 -36.28
C TYR A 21 -3.38 20.06 -36.21
N LEU A 22 -3.44 19.35 -37.32
CA LEU A 22 -3.74 17.91 -37.37
C LEU A 22 -2.70 17.08 -36.60
N LEU A 23 -1.41 17.34 -36.81
CA LEU A 23 -0.34 16.67 -36.10
C LEU A 23 -0.42 16.92 -34.59
N TYR A 24 -0.72 18.14 -34.18
CA TYR A 24 -0.94 18.48 -32.77
C TYR A 24 -2.14 17.74 -32.20
N PHE A 25 -3.25 17.66 -32.91
CA PHE A 25 -4.45 16.98 -32.47
C PHE A 25 -4.26 15.47 -32.35
N VAL A 26 -3.59 14.85 -33.36
CA VAL A 26 -3.24 13.42 -33.31
C VAL A 26 -2.36 13.13 -32.10
N LYS A 27 -1.33 13.93 -31.83
CA LYS A 27 -0.45 13.77 -30.68
C LYS A 27 -1.22 13.89 -29.36
N MET A 28 -2.11 14.85 -29.22
CA MET A 28 -2.97 14.97 -28.03
C MET A 28 -3.89 13.77 -27.84
N ALA A 29 -4.47 13.25 -28.93
CA ALA A 29 -5.33 12.07 -28.89
C ALA A 29 -4.54 10.82 -28.47
N ASP A 30 -3.33 10.65 -28.98
CA ASP A 30 -2.44 9.54 -28.61
C ASP A 30 -2.03 9.61 -27.13
N GLU A 31 -1.66 10.79 -26.64
CA GLU A 31 -1.34 10.99 -25.24
C GLU A 31 -2.55 10.67 -24.34
N LYS A 32 -3.75 11.14 -24.71
CA LYS A 32 -4.98 10.82 -23.98
C LYS A 32 -5.25 9.32 -23.94
N ASN A 33 -5.20 8.65 -25.08
CA ASN A 33 -5.40 7.21 -25.19
C ASN A 33 -4.34 6.41 -24.37
N TYR A 34 -3.11 6.90 -24.32
CA TYR A 34 -2.05 6.30 -23.52
C TYR A 34 -2.38 6.38 -22.00
N TYR A 35 -2.81 7.55 -21.53
CA TYR A 35 -3.21 7.73 -20.13
C TYR A 35 -4.46 6.91 -19.76
N GLU A 36 -5.45 6.84 -20.64
CA GLU A 36 -6.64 5.99 -20.41
C GLU A 36 -6.27 4.51 -20.31
N LYS A 37 -5.41 4.01 -21.17
CA LYS A 37 -4.90 2.62 -21.08
C LYS A 37 -4.12 2.36 -19.79
N GLN A 38 -3.31 3.30 -19.34
CA GLN A 38 -2.61 3.19 -18.07
C GLN A 38 -3.58 3.17 -16.89
N LEU A 39 -4.61 4.02 -16.91
CA LEU A 39 -5.61 4.05 -15.86
C LEU A 39 -6.35 2.71 -15.75
N ILE A 40 -6.80 2.16 -16.88
CA ILE A 40 -7.48 0.86 -16.93
C ILE A 40 -6.56 -0.26 -16.40
N ALA A 41 -5.28 -0.27 -16.79
CA ALA A 41 -4.33 -1.26 -16.31
C ALA A 41 -4.12 -1.17 -14.78
N LEU A 42 -4.08 0.05 -14.24
CA LEU A 42 -3.96 0.29 -12.80
C LEU A 42 -5.21 -0.13 -12.03
N GLU A 43 -6.40 0.16 -12.57
CA GLU A 43 -7.66 -0.30 -11.99
C GLU A 43 -7.75 -1.82 -11.95
N GLN A 44 -7.34 -2.50 -13.02
CA GLN A 44 -7.26 -3.96 -13.07
C GLN A 44 -6.26 -4.50 -12.05
N GLN A 45 -5.08 -3.91 -11.94
CA GLN A 45 -4.08 -4.31 -10.95
C GLN A 45 -4.60 -4.12 -9.51
N ALA A 46 -5.24 -2.99 -9.22
CA ALA A 46 -5.84 -2.72 -7.92
C ALA A 46 -6.95 -3.74 -7.59
N LYS A 47 -7.77 -4.12 -8.58
CA LYS A 47 -8.82 -5.13 -8.41
C LYS A 47 -8.25 -6.51 -8.09
N VAL A 48 -7.23 -6.95 -8.82
CA VAL A 48 -6.54 -8.24 -8.56
C VAL A 48 -5.93 -8.25 -7.16
N GLN A 49 -5.29 -7.16 -6.78
CA GLN A 49 -4.71 -7.02 -5.44
C GLN A 49 -5.78 -7.06 -4.36
N TYR A 50 -6.92 -6.42 -4.58
CA TYR A 50 -8.05 -6.47 -3.66
C TYR A 50 -8.63 -7.89 -3.51
N GLU A 51 -8.84 -8.61 -4.61
CA GLU A 51 -9.33 -10.01 -4.59
C GLU A 51 -8.34 -10.95 -3.87
N TYR A 52 -7.04 -10.72 -4.05
CA TYR A 52 -6.01 -11.41 -3.30
C TYR A 52 -6.17 -11.19 -1.78
N TYR A 53 -6.30 -9.94 -1.34
CA TYR A 53 -6.48 -9.64 0.08
C TYR A 53 -7.80 -10.20 0.64
N LEU A 54 -8.90 -10.16 -0.12
CA LEU A 54 -10.15 -10.81 0.30
C LEU A 54 -9.97 -12.31 0.53
N THR A 55 -9.21 -12.95 -0.36
CA THR A 55 -8.92 -14.39 -0.23
C THR A 55 -8.06 -14.67 0.99
N GLN A 56 -7.06 -13.85 1.24
CA GLN A 56 -6.20 -13.94 2.43
C GLN A 56 -7.01 -13.69 3.71
N THR A 57 -7.94 -12.72 3.71
CA THR A 57 -8.83 -12.47 4.86
C THR A 57 -9.62 -13.72 5.24
N LYS A 58 -10.21 -14.40 4.27
CA LYS A 58 -10.96 -15.65 4.53
C LYS A 58 -10.08 -16.75 5.12
N LYS A 59 -8.87 -16.94 4.58
CA LYS A 59 -7.90 -17.92 5.11
C LYS A 59 -7.46 -17.55 6.52
N TYR A 60 -7.22 -16.28 6.78
CA TYR A 60 -6.86 -15.78 8.10
C TYR A 60 -7.94 -16.08 9.12
N ASP A 61 -9.21 -15.72 8.84
CA ASP A 61 -10.34 -15.97 9.73
C ASP A 61 -10.48 -17.45 10.05
N GLN A 62 -10.35 -18.33 9.04
CA GLN A 62 -10.37 -19.77 9.21
C GLN A 62 -9.23 -20.26 10.11
N THR A 63 -8.01 -19.74 9.92
CA THR A 63 -6.84 -20.09 10.72
C THR A 63 -7.03 -19.65 12.18
N VAL A 64 -7.50 -18.43 12.42
CA VAL A 64 -7.79 -17.91 13.76
C VAL A 64 -8.84 -18.76 14.46
N GLN A 65 -9.88 -19.17 13.73
CA GLN A 65 -10.93 -20.05 14.27
C GLN A 65 -10.38 -21.41 14.67
N ILE A 66 -9.56 -22.04 13.83
CA ILE A 66 -8.91 -23.32 14.13
C ILE A 66 -7.99 -23.19 15.36
N LEU A 67 -7.17 -22.15 15.42
CA LEU A 67 -6.28 -21.91 16.57
C LEU A 67 -7.05 -21.66 17.86
N HIS A 68 -8.17 -20.94 17.80
CA HIS A 68 -9.04 -20.74 18.94
C HIS A 68 -9.66 -22.06 19.44
N ASP A 69 -10.07 -22.94 18.53
CA ASP A 69 -10.65 -24.24 18.87
C ASP A 69 -9.58 -25.19 19.46
N VAL A 70 -8.36 -25.19 18.88
CA VAL A 70 -7.22 -25.92 19.46
C VAL A 70 -6.90 -25.43 20.88
N ASN A 71 -6.88 -24.10 21.11
CA ASN A 71 -6.67 -23.54 22.45
C ASN A 71 -7.77 -23.94 23.44
N LYS A 72 -9.04 -24.05 23.01
CA LYS A 72 -10.12 -24.58 23.85
C LYS A 72 -9.89 -26.03 24.22
N HIS A 73 -9.47 -26.86 23.26
CA HIS A 73 -9.16 -28.27 23.52
C HIS A 73 -7.99 -28.43 24.48
N ILE A 74 -6.93 -27.62 24.32
CA ILE A 74 -5.78 -27.62 25.25
C ILE A 74 -6.24 -27.26 26.67
N LYS A 75 -7.06 -26.21 26.84
CA LYS A 75 -7.60 -25.83 28.16
C LYS A 75 -8.51 -26.93 28.74
N ALA A 76 -9.27 -27.61 27.93
CA ALA A 76 -10.10 -28.74 28.40
C ALA A 76 -9.24 -29.91 28.86
N ILE A 77 -8.15 -30.24 28.17
CA ILE A 77 -7.17 -31.25 28.56
C ILE A 77 -6.50 -30.84 29.87
N GLU A 78 -6.03 -29.59 30.01
CA GLU A 78 -5.45 -29.07 31.27
C GLU A 78 -6.45 -29.21 32.44
N GLY A 79 -7.72 -28.89 32.20
CA GLY A 79 -8.77 -28.98 33.23
C GLY A 79 -9.10 -30.43 33.67
N LEU A 80 -9.05 -31.39 32.74
CA LEU A 80 -9.31 -32.81 33.03
C LEU A 80 -8.15 -33.48 33.76
N TYR A 81 -6.92 -33.09 33.48
CA TYR A 81 -5.71 -33.71 34.09
C TYR A 81 -5.19 -32.97 35.32
N GLY A 82 -5.64 -31.72 35.56
CA GLY A 82 -5.20 -30.89 36.68
C GLY A 82 -5.64 -31.34 38.08
N ALA A 83 -6.47 -32.41 38.19
CA ALA A 83 -7.04 -32.83 39.47
C ALA A 83 -6.33 -34.00 40.13
N GLU A 84 -5.60 -34.89 39.45
CA GLU A 84 -5.05 -36.11 40.13
C GLU A 84 -3.74 -36.72 39.61
N GLN A 85 -3.21 -36.35 38.48
CA GLN A 85 -1.92 -36.90 38.02
C GLN A 85 -1.04 -35.87 37.25
N GLY A 86 -0.11 -35.35 38.02
CA GLY A 86 1.26 -35.06 37.56
C GLY A 86 1.47 -34.20 36.36
N ASN A 87 2.12 -33.16 36.61
CA ASN A 87 3.06 -32.29 35.83
C ASN A 87 3.21 -32.52 34.31
N THR A 88 3.16 -33.75 33.77
CA THR A 88 3.49 -34.07 32.39
C THR A 88 2.44 -33.61 31.37
N ALA A 89 1.15 -33.69 31.69
CA ALA A 89 0.10 -33.24 30.77
C ALA A 89 -0.01 -31.71 30.70
N GLY A 90 0.20 -31.04 31.85
CA GLY A 90 0.26 -29.58 31.92
C GLY A 90 1.50 -29.01 31.19
N GLU A 91 2.65 -29.67 31.35
CA GLU A 91 3.89 -29.32 30.63
C GLU A 91 3.71 -29.50 29.13
N TYR A 92 3.13 -30.60 28.67
CA TYR A 92 2.86 -30.85 27.24
C TYR A 92 1.85 -29.85 26.64
N ALA A 93 0.79 -29.52 27.40
CA ALA A 93 -0.15 -28.47 26.94
C ALA A 93 0.49 -27.10 26.89
N ALA A 94 1.40 -26.76 27.79
CA ALA A 94 2.17 -25.52 27.76
C ALA A 94 3.15 -25.49 26.58
N GLU A 95 3.80 -26.63 26.28
CA GLU A 95 4.71 -26.77 25.14
C GLU A 95 3.98 -26.61 23.82
N ILE A 96 2.79 -27.23 23.65
CA ILE A 96 1.93 -27.01 22.46
C ILE A 96 1.50 -25.54 22.34
N ARG A 97 1.18 -24.88 23.46
CA ARG A 97 0.79 -23.47 23.46
C ARG A 97 1.93 -22.57 22.96
N GLU A 98 3.15 -22.83 23.41
CA GLU A 98 4.33 -22.08 22.93
C GLU A 98 4.62 -22.36 21.44
N LEU A 99 4.41 -23.59 20.96
CA LEU A 99 4.52 -23.92 19.53
C LEU A 99 3.45 -23.24 18.67
N LEU A 100 2.24 -23.03 19.22
CA LEU A 100 1.15 -22.35 18.52
C LEU A 100 1.26 -20.82 18.55
N LYS A 101 1.96 -20.26 19.55
CA LYS A 101 2.11 -18.82 19.74
C LYS A 101 2.64 -18.05 18.52
N PRO A 102 3.66 -18.56 17.77
CA PRO A 102 4.11 -17.94 16.53
C PRO A 102 3.10 -18.02 15.37
N LEU A 103 2.15 -18.96 15.47
CA LEU A 103 1.11 -19.14 14.44
C LEU A 103 -0.13 -18.27 14.69
N ILE A 104 -0.24 -17.66 15.87
CA ILE A 104 -1.30 -16.71 16.18
C ILE A 104 -0.93 -15.38 15.49
N PRO A 105 -1.67 -14.94 14.48
CA PRO A 105 -1.34 -13.71 13.78
C PRO A 105 -1.42 -12.52 14.73
N VAL A 106 -0.46 -11.62 14.60
CA VAL A 106 -0.49 -10.37 15.36
C VAL A 106 -1.68 -9.53 14.91
N GLN A 107 -2.52 -9.11 15.84
CA GLN A 107 -3.65 -8.25 15.55
C GLN A 107 -3.25 -6.80 15.82
N TYR A 108 -2.94 -6.08 14.74
CA TYR A 108 -2.60 -4.65 14.79
C TYR A 108 -3.83 -3.75 14.83
N THR A 109 -4.93 -4.18 14.21
CA THR A 109 -6.16 -3.40 14.04
C THR A 109 -7.37 -4.31 13.92
N GLU A 110 -8.55 -3.76 14.22
CA GLU A 110 -9.84 -4.45 14.01
C GLU A 110 -10.25 -4.52 12.53
N ASN A 111 -9.66 -3.68 11.68
CA ASN A 111 -9.94 -3.75 10.24
C ASN A 111 -9.18 -4.94 9.62
N PRO A 112 -9.88 -5.96 9.11
CA PRO A 112 -9.24 -7.21 8.67
C PRO A 112 -8.32 -7.01 7.48
N ILE A 113 -8.66 -6.12 6.55
CA ILE A 113 -7.88 -5.88 5.34
C ILE A 113 -6.57 -5.18 5.69
N LEU A 114 -6.62 -4.14 6.52
CA LEU A 114 -5.43 -3.45 6.97
C LEU A 114 -4.56 -4.37 7.83
N ASN A 115 -5.17 -5.21 8.69
CA ASN A 115 -4.43 -6.14 9.53
C ASN A 115 -3.61 -7.14 8.69
N ILE A 116 -4.22 -7.73 7.66
CA ILE A 116 -3.53 -8.65 6.75
C ILE A 116 -2.42 -7.91 5.99
N LEU A 117 -2.70 -6.72 5.51
CA LEU A 117 -1.71 -5.93 4.79
C LEU A 117 -0.50 -5.59 5.65
N LEU A 118 -0.72 -5.19 6.91
CA LEU A 118 0.36 -4.89 7.86
C LEU A 118 1.17 -6.15 8.18
N THR A 119 0.51 -7.28 8.40
CA THR A 119 1.18 -8.56 8.70
C THR A 119 2.02 -9.05 7.51
N ASP A 120 1.47 -8.99 6.28
CA ASP A 120 2.18 -9.36 5.06
C ASP A 120 3.42 -8.48 4.83
N LYS A 121 3.25 -7.16 4.94
CA LYS A 121 4.34 -6.21 4.75
C LYS A 121 5.39 -6.28 5.86
N GLU A 122 5.00 -6.56 7.10
CA GLU A 122 5.95 -6.81 8.19
C GLU A 122 6.84 -8.02 7.90
N SER A 123 6.26 -9.12 7.40
CA SER A 123 7.05 -10.31 7.00
C SER A 123 8.08 -9.94 5.94
N VAL A 124 7.67 -9.23 4.89
CA VAL A 124 8.57 -8.76 3.83
C VAL A 124 9.68 -7.85 4.39
N MET A 125 9.33 -6.92 5.31
CA MET A 125 10.31 -6.04 5.95
C MET A 125 11.35 -6.83 6.74
N ARG A 126 10.92 -7.82 7.53
CA ARG A 126 11.80 -8.70 8.31
C ARG A 126 12.73 -9.52 7.42
N GLU A 127 12.21 -10.11 6.34
CA GLU A 127 13.01 -10.86 5.35
C GLU A 127 14.10 -10.00 4.71
N LYS A 128 13.82 -8.70 4.51
CA LYS A 128 14.77 -7.72 3.96
C LYS A 128 15.68 -7.09 5.02
N GLY A 129 15.62 -7.53 6.28
CA GLY A 129 16.43 -7.00 7.36
C GLY A 129 16.06 -5.56 7.75
N ILE A 130 14.81 -5.16 7.54
CA ILE A 130 14.29 -3.84 7.89
C ILE A 130 13.66 -3.92 9.28
N SER A 131 14.15 -3.10 10.23
CA SER A 131 13.53 -2.95 11.55
C SER A 131 12.20 -2.24 11.42
N VAL A 132 11.11 -2.81 11.93
CA VAL A 132 9.78 -2.23 11.82
C VAL A 132 9.17 -1.97 13.19
N THR A 133 8.52 -0.82 13.32
CA THR A 133 7.68 -0.48 14.48
C THR A 133 6.29 -0.15 13.98
N ILE A 134 5.29 -0.91 14.44
CA ILE A 134 3.88 -0.71 14.08
C ILE A 134 3.11 -0.34 15.34
N LYS A 135 2.48 0.83 15.34
CA LYS A 135 1.58 1.31 16.39
C LYS A 135 0.27 1.74 15.77
N VAL A 136 -0.79 1.02 16.07
CA VAL A 136 -2.15 1.33 15.62
C VAL A 136 -3.02 1.50 16.84
N ASP A 137 -3.55 2.69 17.03
CA ASP A 137 -4.56 2.95 18.06
C ASP A 137 -5.89 2.30 17.67
N ASN A 138 -6.81 2.18 18.61
CA ASN A 138 -8.16 1.72 18.32
C ASN A 138 -8.91 2.77 17.47
N VAL A 139 -8.78 2.68 16.15
CA VAL A 139 -9.40 3.57 15.18
C VAL A 139 -10.38 2.81 14.30
N ASN A 140 -11.57 3.37 14.13
CA ASN A 140 -12.56 2.81 13.22
C ASN A 140 -12.28 3.27 11.78
N LEU A 141 -11.85 2.34 10.93
CA LEU A 141 -11.56 2.57 9.51
C LEU A 141 -12.69 2.10 8.58
N ASN A 142 -13.87 1.74 9.10
CA ASN A 142 -14.97 1.19 8.31
C ASN A 142 -15.58 2.18 7.31
N PHE A 143 -15.27 3.47 7.43
CA PHE A 143 -15.67 4.47 6.44
C PHE A 143 -14.84 4.42 5.16
N LEU A 144 -13.67 3.79 5.19
CA LEU A 144 -12.84 3.58 3.99
C LEU A 144 -13.31 2.35 3.23
N ALA A 145 -13.48 2.48 1.93
CA ALA A 145 -13.72 1.32 1.08
C ALA A 145 -12.51 0.38 1.11
N PRO A 146 -12.72 -0.95 1.12
CA PRO A 146 -11.64 -1.93 1.16
C PRO A 146 -10.55 -1.73 0.12
N ILE A 147 -10.94 -1.37 -1.11
CA ILE A 147 -9.99 -1.09 -2.20
C ILE A 147 -9.15 0.16 -1.93
N ASP A 148 -9.71 1.18 -1.26
CA ASP A 148 -8.97 2.39 -0.93
C ASP A 148 -7.98 2.13 0.22
N ILE A 149 -8.30 1.24 1.18
CA ILE A 149 -7.35 0.79 2.20
C ILE A 149 -6.13 0.13 1.54
N THR A 150 -6.35 -0.82 0.62
CA THR A 150 -5.25 -1.48 -0.08
C THR A 150 -4.46 -0.52 -0.95
N THR A 151 -5.12 0.42 -1.62
CA THR A 151 -4.46 1.42 -2.45
C THR A 151 -3.62 2.38 -1.62
N ILE A 152 -4.16 2.90 -0.52
CA ILE A 152 -3.46 3.86 0.34
C ILE A 152 -2.28 3.19 1.03
N PHE A 153 -2.56 2.19 1.86
CA PHE A 153 -1.52 1.58 2.71
C PHE A 153 -0.56 0.70 1.91
N GLY A 154 -1.05 -0.02 0.88
CA GLY A 154 -0.20 -0.82 0.00
C GLY A 154 0.86 0.04 -0.69
N ASN A 155 0.46 1.12 -1.37
CA ASN A 155 1.42 1.99 -2.05
C ASN A 155 2.38 2.70 -1.09
N LEU A 156 1.90 3.15 0.08
CA LEU A 156 2.77 3.81 1.06
C LEU A 156 3.81 2.86 1.64
N LEU A 157 3.40 1.64 2.01
CA LEU A 157 4.29 0.62 2.57
C LEU A 157 5.28 0.10 1.53
N ASP A 158 4.84 -0.13 0.29
CA ASP A 158 5.74 -0.54 -0.79
C ASP A 158 6.80 0.53 -1.07
N ASN A 159 6.42 1.80 -1.09
CA ASN A 159 7.37 2.90 -1.27
C ASN A 159 8.39 2.96 -0.12
N ALA A 160 7.95 2.77 1.13
CA ALA A 160 8.83 2.77 2.30
C ALA A 160 9.83 1.59 2.26
N ILE A 161 9.35 0.38 1.92
CA ILE A 161 10.18 -0.82 1.78
C ILE A 161 11.22 -0.62 0.68
N GLU A 162 10.80 -0.15 -0.49
CA GLU A 162 11.70 0.08 -1.63
C GLU A 162 12.76 1.15 -1.35
N ALA A 163 12.40 2.17 -0.57
CA ALA A 163 13.36 3.21 -0.18
C ALA A 163 14.38 2.70 0.84
N ALA A 164 13.91 1.97 1.88
CA ALA A 164 14.77 1.41 2.91
C ALA A 164 15.68 0.28 2.38
N GLU A 165 15.18 -0.54 1.45
CA GLU A 165 15.95 -1.65 0.85
C GLU A 165 17.23 -1.20 0.16
N LYS A 166 17.23 -0.01 -0.45
CA LYS A 166 18.38 0.56 -1.18
C LYS A 166 19.50 1.06 -0.29
N LEU A 167 19.29 1.14 1.00
CA LEU A 167 20.29 1.62 1.94
C LEU A 167 21.28 0.53 2.32
N GLU A 168 22.52 0.93 2.54
CA GLU A 168 23.53 0.11 3.21
C GLU A 168 23.53 0.49 4.71
N GLY A 169 23.42 -0.49 5.61
CA GLY A 169 23.40 -0.28 7.06
C GLY A 169 22.03 -0.45 7.70
N GLU A 170 21.78 0.30 8.78
CA GLU A 170 20.50 0.22 9.51
C GLU A 170 19.35 0.68 8.65
N LYS A 171 18.31 -0.17 8.58
CA LYS A 171 17.07 0.09 7.84
C LYS A 171 15.92 0.07 8.83
N TYR A 172 15.07 1.10 8.81
CA TYR A 172 13.88 1.10 9.65
C TYR A 172 12.65 1.67 8.94
N ILE A 173 11.49 1.20 9.36
CA ILE A 173 10.19 1.74 8.99
C ILE A 173 9.34 1.87 10.25
N SER A 174 8.75 3.04 10.47
CA SER A 174 7.83 3.32 11.57
C SER A 174 6.45 3.62 11.02
N ILE A 175 5.46 2.84 11.45
CA ILE A 175 4.06 2.97 11.04
C ILE A 175 3.27 3.37 12.27
N LYS A 176 2.55 4.50 12.20
CA LYS A 176 1.68 4.99 13.26
C LYS A 176 0.33 5.35 12.66
N ILE A 177 -0.73 4.78 13.22
CA ILE A 177 -2.10 5.09 12.82
C ILE A 177 -2.87 5.41 14.10
N GLY A 178 -3.49 6.57 14.14
CA GLY A 178 -4.20 7.02 15.33
C GLY A 178 -5.28 8.04 15.00
N SER A 179 -6.11 8.35 16.00
CA SER A 179 -7.12 9.38 15.92
C SER A 179 -6.64 10.65 16.61
N TYR A 180 -6.85 11.77 15.97
CA TYR A 180 -6.61 13.08 16.54
C TYR A 180 -7.87 13.94 16.37
N HIS A 181 -8.55 14.24 17.47
CA HIS A 181 -9.87 14.85 17.47
C HIS A 181 -10.87 14.01 16.62
N LYS A 182 -11.37 14.58 15.52
CA LYS A 182 -12.31 13.93 14.58
C LYS A 182 -11.62 13.41 13.31
N MET A 183 -10.30 13.44 13.27
CA MET A 183 -9.52 12.99 12.12
C MET A 183 -8.74 11.73 12.45
N ILE A 184 -8.55 10.87 11.45
CA ILE A 184 -7.61 9.75 11.51
C ILE A 184 -6.34 10.18 10.79
N ALA A 185 -5.22 10.01 11.45
CA ALA A 185 -3.90 10.27 10.90
C ALA A 185 -3.11 8.95 10.78
N ALA A 186 -2.57 8.70 9.59
CA ALA A 186 -1.60 7.64 9.37
C ALA A 186 -0.25 8.28 9.01
N SER A 187 0.80 7.85 9.68
CA SER A 187 2.18 8.27 9.41
C SER A 187 3.01 7.04 9.13
N ILE A 188 3.70 7.05 8.00
CA ILE A 188 4.67 6.03 7.61
C ILE A 188 5.98 6.76 7.40
N GLU A 189 6.95 6.47 8.25
CA GLU A 189 8.30 7.06 8.23
C GLU A 189 9.30 5.96 7.94
N ASN A 190 10.22 6.21 7.03
CA ASN A 190 11.33 5.32 6.74
C ASN A 190 12.64 6.11 6.60
N ASN A 191 13.76 5.47 6.85
CA ASN A 191 15.03 6.03 6.41
C ASN A 191 15.20 5.84 4.90
N CYS A 192 15.85 6.80 4.27
CA CYS A 192 16.07 6.81 2.82
C CYS A 192 17.37 7.57 2.49
N GLY A 193 17.83 7.43 1.25
CA GLY A 193 18.83 8.34 0.69
C GLY A 193 18.25 9.69 0.32
N GLU A 194 19.03 10.50 -0.38
CA GLU A 194 18.62 11.82 -0.86
C GLU A 194 17.36 11.74 -1.74
N VAL A 195 16.33 12.48 -1.38
CA VAL A 195 15.06 12.53 -2.11
C VAL A 195 15.04 13.73 -3.05
N LYS A 196 14.95 13.46 -4.35
CA LYS A 196 14.76 14.52 -5.36
C LYS A 196 13.27 14.79 -5.55
N TRP A 197 12.92 16.07 -5.59
CA TRP A 197 11.54 16.52 -5.70
C TRP A 197 11.23 17.09 -7.07
N LYS A 198 10.03 16.80 -7.61
CA LYS A 198 9.49 17.40 -8.82
C LYS A 198 7.99 17.61 -8.65
N ASN A 199 7.51 18.83 -8.85
CA ASN A 199 6.07 19.18 -8.72
C ASN A 199 5.43 18.74 -7.40
N GLY A 200 6.15 18.82 -6.27
CA GLY A 200 5.63 18.42 -4.94
C GLY A 200 5.64 16.92 -4.67
N PHE A 201 6.17 16.10 -5.58
CA PHE A 201 6.31 14.65 -5.40
C PHE A 201 7.77 14.22 -5.49
N PRO A 202 8.16 13.15 -4.76
CA PRO A 202 9.48 12.56 -4.92
C PRO A 202 9.62 11.95 -6.31
N VAL A 203 10.79 12.13 -6.92
CA VAL A 203 11.11 11.57 -8.23
C VAL A 203 11.31 10.07 -8.09
N SER A 204 10.49 9.28 -8.80
CA SER A 204 10.62 7.83 -8.79
C SER A 204 11.92 7.38 -9.45
N ALA A 205 12.62 6.45 -8.80
CA ALA A 205 13.79 5.78 -9.36
C ALA A 205 13.42 4.75 -10.47
N LYS A 206 12.13 4.45 -10.68
CA LYS A 206 11.64 3.42 -11.62
C LYS A 206 11.52 3.90 -13.08
N GLY A 207 11.98 5.10 -13.43
CA GLY A 207 11.92 5.65 -14.79
C GLY A 207 10.52 6.06 -15.26
N LYS A 208 10.27 6.02 -16.59
CA LYS A 208 8.97 6.38 -17.19
C LYS A 208 7.90 5.37 -16.74
N GLY A 209 6.99 5.78 -15.86
CA GLY A 209 5.91 4.96 -15.28
C GLY A 209 5.99 4.81 -13.76
N GLY A 210 7.10 5.20 -13.11
CA GLY A 210 7.20 5.29 -11.67
C GLY A 210 6.55 6.56 -11.12
N GLY A 211 6.11 6.52 -9.86
CA GLY A 211 5.50 7.68 -9.19
C GLY A 211 3.97 7.71 -9.19
N ILE A 212 3.30 6.78 -9.88
CA ILE A 212 1.83 6.73 -9.94
C ILE A 212 1.24 6.30 -8.58
N GLY A 213 1.96 5.50 -7.80
CA GLY A 213 1.49 5.03 -6.50
C GLY A 213 1.08 6.15 -5.55
N LEU A 214 1.90 7.18 -5.39
CA LEU A 214 1.57 8.34 -4.54
C LEU A 214 0.43 9.20 -5.09
N LEU A 215 0.27 9.27 -6.41
CA LEU A 215 -0.88 9.93 -7.04
C LEU A 215 -2.17 9.16 -6.76
N ASN A 216 -2.13 7.84 -6.79
CA ASN A 216 -3.27 6.99 -6.43
C ASN A 216 -3.62 7.16 -4.95
N VAL A 217 -2.63 7.20 -4.06
CA VAL A 217 -2.83 7.50 -2.63
C VAL A 217 -3.52 8.86 -2.47
N GLN A 218 -3.01 9.91 -3.13
CA GLN A 218 -3.60 11.24 -3.07
C GLN A 218 -5.05 11.25 -3.56
N SER A 219 -5.32 10.56 -4.67
CA SER A 219 -6.67 10.44 -5.24
C SER A 219 -7.62 9.71 -4.29
N SER A 220 -7.17 8.58 -3.71
CA SER A 220 -7.99 7.80 -2.77
C SER A 220 -8.26 8.56 -1.48
N VAL A 221 -7.27 9.25 -0.90
CA VAL A 221 -7.42 10.05 0.32
C VAL A 221 -8.38 11.22 0.10
N LYS A 222 -8.34 11.86 -1.08
CA LYS A 222 -9.25 12.96 -1.44
C LYS A 222 -10.73 12.55 -1.47
N LYS A 223 -11.07 11.29 -1.75
CA LYS A 223 -12.45 10.81 -1.72
C LYS A 223 -13.09 10.94 -0.32
N TYR A 224 -12.26 11.03 0.71
CA TYR A 224 -12.67 11.10 2.12
C TYR A 224 -12.31 12.46 2.75
N ASP A 225 -12.21 13.52 1.93
CA ASP A 225 -11.84 14.87 2.35
C ASP A 225 -10.50 14.94 3.10
N GLY A 226 -9.65 13.93 2.88
CA GLY A 226 -8.34 13.81 3.49
C GLY A 226 -7.23 14.50 2.68
N ASN A 227 -6.05 14.57 3.25
CA ASN A 227 -4.86 15.15 2.63
C ASN A 227 -3.65 14.23 2.76
N LEU A 228 -2.84 14.17 1.72
CA LEU A 228 -1.54 13.50 1.72
C LEU A 228 -0.44 14.54 1.90
N ILE A 229 0.36 14.38 2.95
CA ILE A 229 1.50 15.25 3.25
C ILE A 229 2.78 14.42 3.09
N LEU A 230 3.64 14.85 2.18
CA LEU A 230 4.93 14.21 1.92
C LEU A 230 6.03 15.13 2.44
N LYS A 231 6.95 14.61 3.24
CA LYS A 231 8.07 15.35 3.79
C LYS A 231 9.34 14.49 3.74
N SER A 232 10.46 15.13 3.52
CA SER A 232 11.78 14.51 3.66
C SER A 232 12.67 15.44 4.47
N ASP A 233 13.37 14.89 5.45
CA ASP A 233 14.33 15.59 6.28
C ASP A 233 15.65 14.80 6.30
N GLY A 234 16.57 15.19 5.44
CA GLY A 234 17.87 14.53 5.28
C GLY A 234 17.72 13.05 4.88
N ASN A 235 17.87 12.17 5.86
CA ASN A 235 17.87 10.71 5.66
C ASN A 235 16.51 10.04 5.98
N LYS A 236 15.44 10.82 6.12
CA LYS A 236 14.10 10.32 6.44
C LYS A 236 13.07 10.81 5.43
N PHE A 237 12.12 9.97 5.15
CA PHE A 237 10.94 10.28 4.35
C PHE A 237 9.68 9.86 5.09
#